data_b0a77d0e5c7a5dae891b64cc6f4a769a
#
_entry.id   b0a77d0e5c7a5dae891b64cc6f4a769a
#
_cell.length_a   1.000
_cell.length_b   1.000
_cell.length_c   1.000
_cell.angle_alpha   90.00
_cell.angle_beta   90.00
_cell.angle_gamma   90.00
#
_symmetry.space_group_name_H-M   'P 1'
#
loop_
_entity.id
_entity.type
_entity.pdbx_description
1 polymer ?
#
loop_
_entity_poly.entity_id
_entity_poly.type
_entity_poly.pdbx_seq_one_letter_code
_entity_poly.pdbx_strand_id
1 'polypeptide(L)'
;TITKGRESIKREWKTPVNISADGMDVMYRENDICVQVRRKLVQGDLIEGYTFANEGEEPVSLYDVAIYTPFNDNYPDAQQCINSRAHTHIWKGGSAAYINAIRMGDFTPHLGLVVTDGAIRNYEIWERGRKKANSQTRGIIALDLPDLLLKPGESYSLEWHVFAHNGNDDFRRKLLEKGSVLVSCNKYVFEKGEKARVECRSLEPLKACTAKMNGVPVPVKQEGNLCFVEVPMEQAGEVRFDFYYNGNKQTHADCLVISNTADLIRKRVDFIRTRQQMNNPSDLRDGAYMVYDNEGDSIYLNDTPNCNPVDRDEGAERLGMGVLLAKQYLLTKDPELKQSLLRYANFVRRKLQTDNYVTYSSVDQKNRNRGYNYMWVAELYFQM
;
A
#
# COMPACT_ATOMS: atom_id res chain seq x y z
N THR A 1 22.19 1.64 0.46
CA THR A 1 23.34 1.99 1.32
C THR A 1 24.26 0.80 1.44
N ILE A 2 25.54 0.99 1.19
CA ILE A 2 26.61 -0.01 1.38
C ILE A 2 27.36 0.36 2.66
N THR A 3 27.51 -0.58 3.60
CA THR A 3 28.24 -0.36 4.84
C THR A 3 29.35 -1.40 4.99
N LYS A 4 30.57 -0.93 5.22
CA LYS A 4 31.76 -1.74 5.47
C LYS A 4 32.45 -1.21 6.74
N GLY A 5 32.52 -2.04 7.79
CA GLY A 5 32.99 -1.60 9.09
C GLY A 5 32.21 -0.43 9.65
N ARG A 6 32.86 0.74 9.81
CA ARG A 6 32.23 2.00 10.29
C ARG A 6 31.86 2.96 9.17
N GLU A 7 32.19 2.65 7.94
CA GLU A 7 31.91 3.50 6.78
C GLU A 7 30.61 3.10 6.12
N SER A 8 29.76 4.09 5.82
CA SER A 8 28.50 3.91 5.12
C SER A 8 28.44 4.86 3.93
N ILE A 9 28.13 4.32 2.76
CA ILE A 9 28.03 5.08 1.51
C ILE A 9 26.69 4.81 0.87
N LYS A 10 25.95 5.89 0.52
CA LYS A 10 24.75 5.79 -0.30
C LYS A 10 25.13 5.85 -1.77
N ARG A 11 24.73 4.87 -2.57
CA ARG A 11 25.05 4.75 -3.99
C ARG A 11 23.81 4.43 -4.83
N GLU A 12 23.88 4.82 -6.08
CA GLU A 12 22.96 4.39 -7.14
C GLU A 12 23.80 3.73 -8.24
N TRP A 13 23.49 2.48 -8.57
CA TRP A 13 24.15 1.77 -9.67
C TRP A 13 23.55 2.23 -11.01
N LYS A 14 24.07 3.34 -11.57
CA LYS A 14 23.57 3.93 -12.81
C LYS A 14 24.43 3.59 -14.01
N THR A 15 25.73 3.45 -13.81
CA THR A 15 26.69 3.23 -14.90
C THR A 15 27.22 1.81 -14.82
N PRO A 16 26.88 0.95 -15.77
CA PRO A 16 27.45 -0.40 -15.81
C PRO A 16 28.93 -0.38 -16.18
N VAL A 17 29.67 -1.34 -15.62
CA VAL A 17 31.08 -1.57 -15.98
C VAL A 17 31.23 -2.52 -17.17
N ASN A 18 30.19 -3.32 -17.44
CA ASN A 18 30.11 -4.20 -18.60
C ASN A 18 28.68 -4.39 -19.05
N ILE A 19 28.47 -4.49 -20.38
CA ILE A 19 27.19 -4.80 -21.02
C ILE A 19 27.50 -5.81 -22.13
N SER A 20 26.75 -6.93 -22.18
CA SER A 20 26.83 -7.89 -23.27
C SER A 20 26.41 -7.25 -24.61
N ALA A 21 26.83 -7.82 -25.73
CA ALA A 21 26.57 -7.28 -27.06
C ALA A 21 25.06 -7.18 -27.37
N ASP A 22 24.24 -8.06 -26.80
CA ASP A 22 22.77 -8.07 -26.93
C ASP A 22 22.06 -7.23 -25.84
N GLY A 23 22.82 -6.64 -24.88
CA GLY A 23 22.29 -5.86 -23.78
C GLY A 23 21.56 -6.66 -22.70
N MET A 24 21.56 -8.00 -22.77
CA MET A 24 20.80 -8.85 -21.85
C MET A 24 21.53 -9.08 -20.52
N ASP A 25 22.87 -9.09 -20.54
CA ASP A 25 23.69 -9.18 -19.34
C ASP A 25 24.36 -7.85 -19.03
N VAL A 26 24.19 -7.36 -17.81
CA VAL A 26 24.71 -6.08 -17.37
C VAL A 26 25.42 -6.25 -16.03
N MET A 27 26.58 -5.67 -15.86
CA MET A 27 27.34 -5.71 -14.62
C MET A 27 27.61 -4.30 -14.10
N TYR A 28 27.34 -4.12 -12.83
CA TYR A 28 27.68 -2.92 -12.07
C TYR A 28 28.67 -3.27 -10.98
N ARG A 29 29.55 -2.34 -10.65
CA ARG A 29 30.49 -2.49 -9.55
C ARG A 29 30.57 -1.20 -8.74
N GLU A 30 30.48 -1.33 -7.45
CA GLU A 30 30.69 -0.23 -6.52
C GLU A 30 31.41 -0.76 -5.29
N ASN A 31 32.62 -0.27 -5.07
CA ASN A 31 33.57 -0.82 -4.10
C ASN A 31 33.75 -2.34 -4.30
N ASP A 32 33.53 -3.11 -3.21
CA ASP A 32 33.66 -4.56 -3.20
C ASP A 32 32.37 -5.29 -3.65
N ILE A 33 31.31 -4.56 -3.99
CA ILE A 33 30.03 -5.16 -4.42
C ILE A 33 29.94 -5.17 -5.93
N CYS A 34 29.80 -6.36 -6.47
CA CYS A 34 29.44 -6.60 -7.86
C CYS A 34 27.96 -6.93 -7.96
N VAL A 35 27.22 -6.23 -8.83
CA VAL A 35 25.81 -6.52 -9.14
C VAL A 35 25.73 -6.99 -10.58
N GLN A 36 25.37 -8.24 -10.78
CA GLN A 36 25.13 -8.82 -12.10
C GLN A 36 23.61 -8.89 -12.35
N VAL A 37 23.18 -8.35 -13.49
CA VAL A 37 21.80 -8.44 -13.96
C VAL A 37 21.78 -9.28 -15.23
N ARG A 38 20.96 -10.33 -15.24
CA ARG A 38 20.77 -11.22 -16.40
C ARG A 38 19.33 -11.20 -16.83
N ARG A 39 19.11 -11.03 -18.15
CA ARG A 39 17.80 -11.00 -18.74
C ARG A 39 17.66 -12.08 -19.79
N LYS A 40 16.48 -12.67 -19.90
CA LYS A 40 16.15 -13.62 -20.96
C LYS A 40 14.66 -13.56 -21.27
N LEU A 41 14.32 -13.79 -22.54
CA LEU A 41 12.93 -13.98 -22.97
C LEU A 41 12.66 -15.46 -23.13
N VAL A 42 11.67 -15.97 -22.38
CA VAL A 42 11.28 -17.37 -22.42
C VAL A 42 9.77 -17.48 -22.58
N GLN A 43 9.30 -18.01 -23.69
CA GLN A 43 7.86 -18.20 -23.98
C GLN A 43 7.01 -16.92 -23.81
N GLY A 44 7.60 -15.76 -24.08
CA GLY A 44 6.94 -14.47 -23.95
C GLY A 44 7.07 -13.78 -22.57
N ASP A 45 7.68 -14.44 -21.61
CA ASP A 45 8.03 -13.85 -20.32
C ASP A 45 9.41 -13.22 -20.37
N LEU A 46 9.56 -12.03 -19.79
CA LEU A 46 10.87 -11.46 -19.45
C LEU A 46 11.28 -11.94 -18.08
N ILE A 47 12.38 -12.68 -18.01
CA ILE A 47 12.97 -13.14 -16.75
C ILE A 47 14.18 -12.27 -16.47
N GLU A 48 14.23 -11.67 -15.28
CA GLU A 48 15.36 -10.87 -14.81
C GLU A 48 15.90 -11.47 -13.50
N GLY A 49 17.19 -11.82 -13.52
CA GLY A 49 17.95 -12.28 -12.37
C GLY A 49 18.96 -11.23 -11.94
N TYR A 50 19.06 -11.01 -10.64
CA TYR A 50 19.99 -10.08 -9.99
C TYR A 50 20.87 -10.87 -9.02
N THR A 51 22.18 -10.72 -9.11
CA THR A 51 23.13 -11.30 -8.15
C THR A 51 23.97 -10.19 -7.55
N PHE A 52 23.91 -10.06 -6.23
CA PHE A 52 24.72 -9.14 -5.43
C PHE A 52 25.84 -9.96 -4.78
N ALA A 53 27.07 -9.76 -5.19
CA ALA A 53 28.22 -10.50 -4.70
C ALA A 53 29.21 -9.59 -3.98
N ASN A 54 29.71 -10.03 -2.83
CA ASN A 54 30.84 -9.40 -2.15
C ASN A 54 32.15 -10.03 -2.67
N GLU A 55 32.90 -9.28 -3.48
CA GLU A 55 34.18 -9.68 -4.05
C GLU A 55 35.38 -9.18 -3.22
N GLY A 56 35.14 -8.52 -2.09
CA GLY A 56 36.12 -8.00 -1.18
C GLY A 56 36.55 -9.01 -0.13
N GLU A 57 37.46 -8.56 0.75
CA GLU A 57 38.06 -9.39 1.82
C GLU A 57 37.32 -9.22 3.16
N GLU A 58 36.38 -8.26 3.30
CA GLU A 58 35.66 -7.98 4.54
C GLU A 58 34.12 -8.12 4.33
N PRO A 59 33.37 -8.44 5.39
CA PRO A 59 31.90 -8.44 5.32
C PRO A 59 31.36 -7.08 4.94
N VAL A 60 30.35 -7.07 4.06
CA VAL A 60 29.64 -5.87 3.62
C VAL A 60 28.16 -6.01 3.90
N SER A 61 27.56 -4.98 4.50
CA SER A 61 26.13 -4.88 4.69
C SER A 61 25.51 -3.98 3.61
N LEU A 62 24.39 -4.42 3.04
CA LEU A 62 23.59 -3.67 2.09
C LEU A 62 22.23 -3.37 2.71
N TYR A 63 21.89 -2.09 2.82
CA TYR A 63 20.61 -1.59 3.35
C TYR A 63 19.88 -0.78 2.30
N ASP A 64 18.55 -0.80 2.33
CA ASP A 64 17.67 -0.02 1.44
C ASP A 64 18.05 -0.22 -0.04
N VAL A 65 18.28 -1.46 -0.45
CA VAL A 65 18.52 -1.79 -1.84
C VAL A 65 17.18 -1.90 -2.55
N ALA A 66 16.91 -0.99 -3.46
CA ALA A 66 15.69 -0.95 -4.25
C ALA A 66 16.00 -1.15 -5.74
N ILE A 67 15.18 -1.96 -6.41
CA ILE A 67 15.29 -2.21 -7.85
C ILE A 67 14.05 -1.64 -8.54
N TYR A 68 14.27 -0.77 -9.53
CA TYR A 68 13.18 -0.22 -10.35
C TYR A 68 12.50 -1.31 -11.17
N THR A 69 11.17 -1.27 -11.15
CA THR A 69 10.34 -2.09 -12.02
C THR A 69 9.99 -1.34 -13.32
N PRO A 70 9.50 -2.02 -14.36
CA PRO A 70 9.04 -1.35 -15.57
C PRO A 70 7.72 -0.59 -15.38
N PHE A 71 7.11 -0.64 -14.19
CA PHE A 71 5.81 -0.05 -13.93
C PHE A 71 5.91 1.36 -13.42
N ASN A 72 5.08 2.23 -14.00
CA ASN A 72 4.96 3.60 -13.54
C ASN A 72 3.59 4.17 -13.92
N ASP A 73 3.06 5.07 -13.08
CA ASP A 73 1.77 5.72 -13.31
C ASP A 73 1.90 7.22 -13.64
N ASN A 74 3.11 7.71 -13.90
CA ASN A 74 3.34 9.08 -14.28
C ASN A 74 2.98 9.33 -15.76
N TYR A 75 2.12 10.30 -16.04
CA TYR A 75 1.63 10.58 -17.38
C TYR A 75 1.50 12.10 -17.66
N PRO A 76 1.84 12.56 -18.87
CA PRO A 76 1.68 13.96 -19.27
C PRO A 76 0.26 14.31 -19.72
N ASP A 77 -0.51 13.35 -20.25
CA ASP A 77 -1.84 13.54 -20.81
C ASP A 77 -2.73 12.31 -20.64
N ALA A 78 -4.03 12.48 -20.88
CA ALA A 78 -5.05 11.45 -20.71
C ALA A 78 -4.85 10.25 -21.68
N GLN A 79 -4.40 10.49 -22.90
CA GLN A 79 -4.19 9.44 -23.88
C GLN A 79 -3.08 8.49 -23.47
N GLN A 80 -1.95 9.04 -23.01
CA GLN A 80 -0.86 8.23 -22.49
C GLN A 80 -1.24 7.52 -21.20
N CYS A 81 -2.05 8.16 -20.32
CA CYS A 81 -2.58 7.53 -19.12
C CYS A 81 -3.35 6.25 -19.46
N ILE A 82 -4.36 6.36 -20.32
CA ILE A 82 -5.24 5.25 -20.66
C ILE A 82 -4.49 4.11 -21.37
N ASN A 83 -3.63 4.43 -22.32
CA ASN A 83 -3.04 3.44 -23.23
C ASN A 83 -1.79 2.75 -22.68
N SER A 84 -1.01 3.43 -21.85
CA SER A 84 0.34 2.95 -21.50
C SER A 84 0.69 3.03 -20.02
N ARG A 85 -0.25 3.43 -19.16
CA ARG A 85 -0.04 3.40 -17.69
C ARG A 85 -0.91 2.36 -17.03
N ALA A 86 -0.55 1.99 -15.81
CA ALA A 86 -1.19 0.91 -15.09
C ALA A 86 -1.55 1.29 -13.66
N HIS A 87 -2.69 0.77 -13.17
CA HIS A 87 -2.91 0.57 -11.76
C HIS A 87 -2.08 -0.62 -11.29
N THR A 88 -1.31 -0.46 -10.24
CA THR A 88 -0.46 -1.52 -9.72
C THR A 88 -0.95 -1.97 -8.35
N HIS A 89 -1.26 -3.24 -8.24
CA HIS A 89 -1.54 -3.92 -6.98
C HIS A 89 -0.28 -4.67 -6.56
N ILE A 90 0.39 -4.17 -5.52
CA ILE A 90 1.68 -4.67 -5.08
C ILE A 90 1.48 -5.50 -3.82
N TRP A 91 1.97 -6.74 -3.83
CA TRP A 91 2.09 -7.57 -2.65
C TRP A 91 3.55 -7.79 -2.30
N LYS A 92 3.97 -7.28 -1.16
CA LYS A 92 5.34 -7.42 -0.65
C LYS A 92 5.56 -8.72 0.13
N GLY A 93 5.01 -9.83 -0.32
CA GLY A 93 4.88 -11.09 0.39
C GLY A 93 6.17 -11.90 0.53
N GLY A 94 7.32 -11.29 0.75
CA GLY A 94 8.58 -12.01 0.88
C GLY A 94 8.95 -12.75 -0.41
N SER A 95 9.06 -14.08 -0.35
CA SER A 95 9.35 -14.93 -1.52
C SER A 95 8.15 -15.11 -2.46
N ALA A 96 6.95 -14.66 -2.07
CA ALA A 96 5.75 -14.67 -2.91
C ALA A 96 5.33 -13.27 -3.37
N ALA A 97 6.26 -12.30 -3.35
CA ALA A 97 5.98 -10.94 -3.76
C ALA A 97 5.58 -10.86 -5.24
N TYR A 98 4.63 -9.98 -5.54
CA TYR A 98 4.19 -9.77 -6.91
C TYR A 98 3.70 -8.33 -7.15
N ILE A 99 3.60 -7.96 -8.43
CA ILE A 99 2.88 -6.78 -8.91
C ILE A 99 1.86 -7.24 -9.95
N ASN A 100 0.59 -6.90 -9.73
CA ASN A 100 -0.45 -7.02 -10.74
C ASN A 100 -0.71 -5.64 -11.32
N ALA A 101 -0.24 -5.39 -12.54
CA ALA A 101 -0.32 -4.11 -13.23
C ALA A 101 -1.44 -4.13 -14.26
N ILE A 102 -2.60 -3.61 -13.87
CA ILE A 102 -3.78 -3.48 -14.73
C ILE A 102 -3.68 -2.18 -15.53
N ARG A 103 -3.72 -2.25 -16.85
CA ARG A 103 -3.69 -1.07 -17.70
C ARG A 103 -4.84 -0.13 -17.37
N MET A 104 -4.60 1.18 -17.28
CA MET A 104 -5.59 2.18 -16.85
C MET A 104 -6.85 2.21 -17.71
N GLY A 105 -6.74 1.92 -19.01
CA GLY A 105 -7.88 1.77 -19.92
C GLY A 105 -8.52 0.39 -19.91
N ASP A 106 -8.09 -0.52 -19.06
CA ASP A 106 -8.57 -1.91 -18.95
C ASP A 106 -8.44 -2.75 -20.24
N PHE A 107 -7.51 -2.36 -21.12
CA PHE A 107 -7.22 -3.11 -22.35
C PHE A 107 -6.24 -4.24 -22.05
N THR A 108 -6.57 -5.44 -22.48
CA THR A 108 -5.67 -6.60 -22.44
C THR A 108 -4.64 -6.55 -23.59
N PRO A 109 -3.46 -7.17 -23.42
CA PRO A 109 -2.98 -7.81 -22.20
C PRO A 109 -2.55 -6.80 -21.13
N HIS A 110 -2.72 -7.18 -19.87
CA HIS A 110 -2.10 -6.55 -18.73
C HIS A 110 -0.72 -7.14 -18.46
N LEU A 111 0.03 -6.63 -17.48
CA LEU A 111 1.32 -7.18 -17.08
C LEU A 111 1.31 -7.60 -15.61
N GLY A 112 1.99 -8.69 -15.34
CA GLY A 112 2.32 -9.17 -14.00
C GLY A 112 3.82 -9.23 -13.80
N LEU A 113 4.25 -9.08 -12.54
CA LEU A 113 5.59 -9.41 -12.08
C LEU A 113 5.46 -10.34 -10.88
N VAL A 114 6.24 -11.42 -10.81
CA VAL A 114 6.29 -12.33 -9.68
C VAL A 114 7.73 -12.68 -9.34
N VAL A 115 8.06 -12.66 -8.06
CA VAL A 115 9.33 -13.14 -7.54
C VAL A 115 9.33 -14.66 -7.56
N THR A 116 10.35 -15.26 -8.15
CA THR A 116 10.54 -16.73 -8.26
C THR A 116 11.69 -17.23 -7.41
N ASP A 117 12.70 -16.38 -7.19
CA ASP A 117 13.80 -16.64 -6.27
C ASP A 117 14.15 -15.39 -5.45
N GLY A 118 14.67 -15.57 -4.23
CA GLY A 118 14.90 -14.48 -3.29
C GLY A 118 13.62 -14.01 -2.59
N ALA A 119 13.62 -12.76 -2.12
CA ALA A 119 12.51 -12.16 -1.39
C ALA A 119 12.49 -10.63 -1.52
N ILE A 120 11.31 -10.05 -1.38
CA ILE A 120 11.08 -8.60 -1.29
C ILE A 120 10.60 -8.25 0.12
N ARG A 121 11.21 -7.24 0.74
CA ARG A 121 10.85 -6.73 2.05
C ARG A 121 9.76 -5.66 1.98
N ASN A 122 9.90 -4.73 1.02
CA ASN A 122 9.04 -3.56 0.90
C ASN A 122 8.98 -3.07 -0.54
N TYR A 123 8.26 -1.97 -0.78
CA TYR A 123 8.31 -1.25 -2.05
C TYR A 123 8.32 0.26 -1.79
N GLU A 124 8.81 1.00 -2.77
CA GLU A 124 8.84 2.46 -2.78
C GLU A 124 8.21 3.00 -4.08
N ILE A 125 7.67 4.21 -4.00
CA ILE A 125 7.22 4.94 -5.18
C ILE A 125 8.07 6.21 -5.31
N TRP A 126 8.73 6.35 -6.46
CA TRP A 126 9.57 7.50 -6.77
C TRP A 126 8.81 8.45 -7.69
N GLU A 127 8.19 9.46 -7.10
CA GLU A 127 7.40 10.41 -7.87
C GLU A 127 8.28 11.18 -8.85
N ARG A 128 7.98 11.07 -10.15
CA ARG A 128 8.70 11.74 -11.23
C ARG A 128 10.23 11.59 -11.12
N GLY A 129 10.67 10.39 -10.74
CA GLY A 129 12.10 10.10 -10.53
C GLY A 129 12.68 10.61 -9.22
N ARG A 130 11.85 11.01 -8.27
CA ARG A 130 12.26 11.43 -6.92
C ARG A 130 11.53 10.64 -5.86
N LYS A 131 12.26 10.12 -4.88
CA LYS A 131 11.67 9.49 -3.70
C LYS A 131 10.91 10.53 -2.90
N LYS A 132 9.64 10.30 -2.63
CA LYS A 132 8.80 11.10 -1.76
C LYS A 132 8.12 10.23 -0.71
N ALA A 133 7.91 10.83 0.46
CA ALA A 133 7.28 10.17 1.59
C ALA A 133 5.76 10.42 1.68
N ASN A 134 5.18 11.28 0.85
CA ASN A 134 3.78 11.64 0.94
C ASN A 134 2.86 10.74 0.09
N SER A 135 1.57 10.70 0.43
CA SER A 135 0.56 9.81 -0.16
C SER A 135 0.13 10.17 -1.59
N GLN A 136 0.54 11.32 -2.13
CA GLN A 136 0.20 11.75 -3.49
C GLN A 136 1.28 11.39 -4.50
N THR A 137 2.09 10.39 -4.22
CA THR A 137 3.16 9.98 -5.12
C THR A 137 2.60 9.30 -6.36
N ARG A 138 3.12 9.73 -7.50
CA ARG A 138 2.96 9.07 -8.78
C ARG A 138 4.34 8.85 -9.37
N GLY A 139 4.60 7.70 -9.93
CA GLY A 139 5.88 7.50 -10.55
C GLY A 139 6.32 6.06 -10.67
N ILE A 140 7.62 5.87 -10.60
CA ILE A 140 8.26 4.57 -10.79
C ILE A 140 8.17 3.77 -9.51
N ILE A 141 7.75 2.50 -9.64
CA ILE A 141 7.71 1.55 -8.53
C ILE A 141 9.07 0.86 -8.43
N ALA A 142 9.62 0.86 -7.22
CA ALA A 142 10.82 0.10 -6.88
C ALA A 142 10.49 -0.95 -5.83
N LEU A 143 11.12 -2.12 -5.92
CA LEU A 143 10.98 -3.21 -4.96
C LEU A 143 12.25 -3.29 -4.10
N ASP A 144 12.07 -3.28 -2.78
CA ASP A 144 13.16 -3.28 -1.81
C ASP A 144 13.52 -4.71 -1.39
N LEU A 145 14.81 -5.02 -1.46
CA LEU A 145 15.36 -6.26 -0.94
C LEU A 145 15.36 -6.27 0.60
N PRO A 146 15.43 -7.45 1.22
CA PRO A 146 15.84 -7.55 2.62
C PRO A 146 17.23 -6.92 2.86
N ASP A 147 17.51 -6.51 4.08
CA ASP A 147 18.85 -6.13 4.47
C ASP A 147 19.80 -7.34 4.34
N LEU A 148 20.94 -7.15 3.70
CA LEU A 148 21.89 -8.22 3.41
C LEU A 148 23.17 -8.00 4.19
N LEU A 149 23.72 -9.07 4.76
CA LEU A 149 25.09 -9.15 5.24
C LEU A 149 25.81 -10.20 4.41
N LEU A 150 26.73 -9.75 3.56
CA LEU A 150 27.50 -10.62 2.67
C LEU A 150 28.93 -10.73 3.18
N LYS A 151 29.35 -11.92 3.58
CA LYS A 151 30.75 -12.21 3.89
C LYS A 151 31.59 -12.26 2.60
N PRO A 152 32.91 -12.23 2.70
CA PRO A 152 33.81 -12.43 1.54
C PRO A 152 33.39 -13.64 0.70
N GLY A 153 33.16 -13.44 -0.59
CA GLY A 153 32.77 -14.49 -1.53
C GLY A 153 31.28 -14.90 -1.45
N GLU A 154 30.52 -14.37 -0.51
CA GLU A 154 29.06 -14.64 -0.47
C GLU A 154 28.29 -13.78 -1.47
N SER A 155 27.13 -14.30 -1.91
CA SER A 155 26.21 -13.60 -2.79
C SER A 155 24.76 -13.82 -2.38
N TYR A 156 23.90 -12.86 -2.77
CA TYR A 156 22.45 -12.96 -2.70
C TYR A 156 21.88 -12.87 -4.11
N SER A 157 20.88 -13.70 -4.42
CA SER A 157 20.19 -13.68 -5.70
C SER A 157 18.71 -13.35 -5.54
N LEU A 158 18.21 -12.61 -6.52
CA LEU A 158 16.79 -12.34 -6.72
C LEU A 158 16.47 -12.65 -8.19
N GLU A 159 15.35 -13.33 -8.43
CA GLU A 159 14.80 -13.51 -9.78
C GLU A 159 13.32 -13.18 -9.78
N TRP A 160 12.86 -12.51 -10.84
CA TRP A 160 11.45 -12.33 -11.10
C TRP A 160 11.10 -12.57 -12.58
N HIS A 161 9.83 -12.87 -12.83
CA HIS A 161 9.27 -12.96 -14.16
C HIS A 161 8.29 -11.82 -14.40
N VAL A 162 8.43 -11.12 -15.52
CA VAL A 162 7.41 -10.19 -16.05
C VAL A 162 6.68 -10.91 -17.16
N PHE A 163 5.35 -10.97 -17.06
CA PHE A 163 4.50 -11.75 -17.95
C PHE A 163 3.20 -11.04 -18.31
N ALA A 164 2.62 -11.36 -19.46
CA ALA A 164 1.31 -10.85 -19.88
C ALA A 164 0.17 -11.67 -19.25
N HIS A 165 -0.96 -11.02 -18.96
CA HIS A 165 -2.18 -11.69 -18.49
C HIS A 165 -3.45 -10.96 -18.92
N ASN A 166 -4.62 -11.64 -18.80
CA ASN A 166 -5.92 -11.17 -19.27
C ASN A 166 -6.92 -10.94 -18.11
N GLY A 167 -6.44 -10.35 -17.00
CA GLY A 167 -7.25 -10.04 -15.84
C GLY A 167 -6.86 -10.87 -14.60
N ASN A 168 -7.56 -10.63 -13.48
CA ASN A 168 -7.16 -11.12 -12.17
C ASN A 168 -7.09 -12.65 -12.06
N ASP A 169 -8.01 -13.37 -12.66
CA ASP A 169 -8.02 -14.84 -12.56
C ASP A 169 -6.88 -15.45 -13.36
N ASP A 170 -6.60 -14.95 -14.57
CA ASP A 170 -5.45 -15.36 -15.36
C ASP A 170 -4.12 -14.99 -14.67
N PHE A 171 -4.04 -13.82 -14.04
CA PHE A 171 -2.90 -13.42 -13.23
C PHE A 171 -2.64 -14.41 -12.09
N ARG A 172 -3.66 -14.75 -11.29
CA ARG A 172 -3.54 -15.70 -10.17
C ARG A 172 -3.11 -17.08 -10.64
N ARG A 173 -3.70 -17.57 -11.75
CA ARG A 173 -3.31 -18.85 -12.34
C ARG A 173 -1.84 -18.85 -12.74
N LYS A 174 -1.38 -17.82 -13.44
CA LYS A 174 0.02 -17.67 -13.88
C LYS A 174 1.00 -17.52 -12.72
N LEU A 175 0.62 -16.87 -11.63
CA LEU A 175 1.41 -16.84 -10.40
C LEU A 175 1.72 -18.25 -9.90
N LEU A 176 0.69 -19.09 -9.79
CA LEU A 176 0.84 -20.48 -9.32
C LEU A 176 1.68 -21.31 -10.29
N GLU A 177 1.49 -21.15 -11.61
CA GLU A 177 2.26 -21.84 -12.67
C GLU A 177 3.76 -21.46 -12.61
N LYS A 178 4.10 -20.27 -12.12
CA LYS A 178 5.49 -19.82 -11.92
C LYS A 178 6.06 -20.23 -10.55
N GLY A 179 5.37 -21.11 -9.82
CA GLY A 179 5.83 -21.67 -8.54
C GLY A 179 5.71 -20.74 -7.34
N SER A 180 4.95 -19.63 -7.48
CA SER A 180 4.60 -18.78 -6.34
C SER A 180 3.42 -19.37 -5.57
N VAL A 181 3.04 -18.73 -4.46
CA VAL A 181 1.87 -19.07 -3.65
C VAL A 181 0.92 -17.90 -3.57
N LEU A 182 -0.37 -18.21 -3.36
CA LEU A 182 -1.40 -17.21 -3.05
C LEU A 182 -1.78 -17.33 -1.58
N VAL A 183 -1.64 -16.23 -0.86
CA VAL A 183 -2.11 -16.13 0.52
C VAL A 183 -3.45 -15.40 0.53
N SER A 184 -4.42 -15.95 1.26
CA SER A 184 -5.72 -15.33 1.46
C SER A 184 -6.23 -15.58 2.87
N CYS A 185 -7.13 -14.70 3.31
CA CYS A 185 -7.81 -14.86 4.58
C CYS A 185 -9.33 -14.73 4.36
N ASN A 186 -10.12 -15.44 5.16
CA ASN A 186 -11.58 -15.34 5.08
C ASN A 186 -12.09 -13.92 5.33
N LYS A 187 -11.33 -13.11 6.09
CA LYS A 187 -11.42 -11.65 6.19
C LYS A 187 -10.11 -11.11 6.78
N TYR A 188 -9.89 -9.78 6.66
CA TYR A 188 -8.68 -9.13 7.16
C TYR A 188 -8.93 -8.24 8.38
N VAL A 189 -10.20 -7.96 8.71
CA VAL A 189 -10.61 -7.29 9.94
C VAL A 189 -11.58 -8.20 10.66
N PHE A 190 -11.25 -8.54 11.91
CA PHE A 190 -12.02 -9.42 12.77
C PHE A 190 -12.53 -8.65 13.98
N GLU A 191 -13.71 -9.03 14.47
CA GLU A 191 -14.09 -8.72 15.83
C GLU A 191 -13.46 -9.75 16.78
N LYS A 192 -13.17 -9.32 18.01
CA LYS A 192 -12.61 -10.19 19.04
C LYS A 192 -13.48 -11.43 19.24
N GLY A 193 -12.84 -12.61 19.24
CA GLY A 193 -13.51 -13.91 19.40
C GLY A 193 -13.91 -14.57 18.05
N GLU A 194 -13.83 -13.86 16.93
CA GLU A 194 -14.06 -14.49 15.63
C GLU A 194 -12.90 -15.41 15.24
N LYS A 195 -13.16 -16.30 14.31
CA LYS A 195 -12.19 -17.30 13.84
C LYS A 195 -11.58 -16.85 12.50
N ALA A 196 -10.26 -16.72 12.47
CA ALA A 196 -9.52 -16.52 11.24
C ALA A 196 -9.23 -17.87 10.59
N ARG A 197 -9.37 -17.93 9.26
CA ARG A 197 -8.84 -18.98 8.40
C ARG A 197 -7.92 -18.33 7.37
N VAL A 198 -6.62 -18.55 7.54
CA VAL A 198 -5.59 -18.02 6.64
C VAL A 198 -5.05 -19.17 5.80
N GLU A 199 -5.13 -19.02 4.49
CA GLU A 199 -4.77 -20.02 3.50
C GLU A 199 -3.53 -19.64 2.72
N CYS A 200 -2.66 -20.60 2.46
CA CYS A 200 -1.53 -20.51 1.56
C CYS A 200 -1.69 -21.60 0.49
N ARG A 201 -2.02 -21.21 -0.73
CA ARG A 201 -2.32 -22.09 -1.86
C ARG A 201 -1.15 -22.07 -2.85
N SER A 202 -0.79 -23.24 -3.35
CA SER A 202 0.22 -23.46 -4.39
C SER A 202 -0.35 -24.26 -5.56
N LEU A 203 0.42 -24.45 -6.63
CA LEU A 203 0.05 -25.37 -7.70
C LEU A 203 0.26 -26.82 -7.25
N GLU A 204 1.44 -27.10 -6.69
CA GLU A 204 1.82 -28.41 -6.16
C GLU A 204 1.87 -28.38 -4.63
N PRO A 205 1.71 -29.51 -3.92
CA PRO A 205 1.76 -29.56 -2.48
C PRO A 205 3.05 -28.96 -1.91
N LEU A 206 2.91 -28.04 -0.93
CA LEU A 206 4.04 -27.41 -0.27
C LEU A 206 4.77 -28.42 0.63
N LYS A 207 6.10 -28.36 0.61
CA LYS A 207 6.95 -29.16 1.50
C LYS A 207 7.21 -28.40 2.80
N ALA A 208 7.09 -29.11 3.95
CA ALA A 208 7.42 -28.60 5.29
C ALA A 208 6.75 -27.24 5.59
N CYS A 209 5.45 -27.09 5.25
CA CYS A 209 4.72 -25.86 5.53
C CYS A 209 4.49 -25.69 7.03
N THR A 210 4.97 -24.60 7.60
CA THR A 210 4.77 -24.19 9.00
C THR A 210 4.28 -22.75 9.05
N ALA A 211 3.65 -22.35 10.18
CA ALA A 211 3.20 -20.98 10.36
C ALA A 211 3.46 -20.47 11.77
N LYS A 212 3.55 -19.14 11.88
CA LYS A 212 3.58 -18.42 13.15
C LYS A 212 2.52 -17.33 13.12
N MET A 213 1.92 -17.08 14.27
CA MET A 213 1.04 -15.92 14.52
C MET A 213 1.76 -14.99 15.51
N ASN A 214 2.10 -13.77 15.09
CA ASN A 214 2.91 -12.83 15.88
C ASN A 214 4.19 -13.46 16.43
N GLY A 215 4.89 -14.25 15.59
CA GLY A 215 6.11 -14.94 15.98
C GLY A 215 5.93 -16.25 16.75
N VAL A 216 4.72 -16.57 17.24
CA VAL A 216 4.43 -17.80 17.98
C VAL A 216 3.96 -18.92 17.03
N PRO A 217 4.54 -20.12 17.06
CA PRO A 217 4.12 -21.24 16.23
C PRO A 217 2.63 -21.58 16.38
N VAL A 218 1.94 -21.81 15.27
CA VAL A 218 0.54 -22.25 15.25
C VAL A 218 0.40 -23.51 14.38
N PRO A 219 -0.55 -24.41 14.70
CA PRO A 219 -0.77 -25.63 13.92
C PRO A 219 -1.19 -25.30 12.48
N VAL A 220 -0.52 -25.92 11.52
CA VAL A 220 -0.88 -25.88 10.10
C VAL A 220 -1.57 -27.16 9.71
N LYS A 221 -2.69 -27.07 9.02
CA LYS A 221 -3.35 -28.19 8.32
C LYS A 221 -2.98 -28.12 6.85
N GLN A 222 -2.82 -29.27 6.23
CA GLN A 222 -2.53 -29.39 4.79
C GLN A 222 -3.53 -30.33 4.12
N GLU A 223 -4.16 -29.84 3.06
CA GLU A 223 -5.09 -30.56 2.21
C GLU A 223 -4.66 -30.41 0.75
N GLY A 224 -3.96 -31.42 0.24
CA GLY A 224 -3.38 -31.36 -1.11
C GLY A 224 -2.40 -30.18 -1.25
N ASN A 225 -2.74 -29.26 -2.15
CA ASN A 225 -1.94 -28.05 -2.45
C ASN A 225 -2.33 -26.81 -1.62
N LEU A 226 -3.12 -26.99 -0.57
CA LEU A 226 -3.58 -25.96 0.34
C LEU A 226 -3.03 -26.20 1.75
N CYS A 227 -2.24 -25.27 2.27
CA CYS A 227 -1.90 -25.19 3.68
C CYS A 227 -2.74 -24.10 4.34
N PHE A 228 -3.24 -24.31 5.56
CA PHE A 228 -4.03 -23.29 6.24
C PHE A 228 -3.90 -23.37 7.77
N VAL A 229 -4.16 -22.23 8.39
CA VAL A 229 -4.24 -22.04 9.83
C VAL A 229 -5.66 -21.63 10.19
N GLU A 230 -6.20 -22.19 11.26
CA GLU A 230 -7.49 -21.79 11.83
C GLU A 230 -7.30 -21.48 13.32
N VAL A 231 -7.47 -20.21 13.68
CA VAL A 231 -7.26 -19.75 15.07
C VAL A 231 -8.32 -18.73 15.48
N PRO A 232 -8.68 -18.68 16.78
CA PRO A 232 -9.52 -17.62 17.32
C PRO A 232 -8.71 -16.31 17.43
N MET A 233 -9.36 -15.18 17.16
CA MET A 233 -8.77 -13.82 17.21
C MET A 233 -9.13 -13.16 18.55
N GLU A 234 -8.39 -13.48 19.61
CA GLU A 234 -8.75 -13.13 20.98
C GLU A 234 -8.24 -11.75 21.44
N GLN A 235 -7.18 -11.24 20.85
CA GLN A 235 -6.55 -9.98 21.28
C GLN A 235 -6.74 -8.92 20.21
N ALA A 236 -7.25 -7.74 20.59
CA ALA A 236 -7.35 -6.59 19.72
C ALA A 236 -5.95 -6.06 19.34
N GLY A 237 -5.80 -5.64 18.09
CA GLY A 237 -4.55 -5.14 17.53
C GLY A 237 -4.19 -5.80 16.20
N GLU A 238 -3.02 -5.49 15.70
CA GLU A 238 -2.48 -6.09 14.50
C GLU A 238 -2.04 -7.53 14.76
N VAL A 239 -2.37 -8.41 13.81
CA VAL A 239 -2.00 -9.84 13.86
C VAL A 239 -1.37 -10.21 12.54
N ARG A 240 -0.15 -10.73 12.60
CA ARG A 240 0.59 -11.20 11.44
C ARG A 240 0.72 -12.71 11.47
N PHE A 241 0.37 -13.34 10.34
CA PHE A 241 0.61 -14.76 10.08
C PHE A 241 1.77 -14.90 9.11
N ASP A 242 2.87 -15.51 9.55
CA ASP A 242 4.01 -15.84 8.70
C ASP A 242 3.97 -17.31 8.32
N PHE A 243 4.03 -17.61 7.01
CA PHE A 243 4.15 -18.97 6.48
C PHE A 243 5.56 -19.21 5.98
N TYR A 244 6.10 -20.37 6.32
CA TYR A 244 7.40 -20.86 5.87
C TYR A 244 7.20 -22.16 5.11
N TYR A 245 7.78 -22.31 3.94
CA TYR A 245 7.53 -23.44 3.05
C TYR A 245 8.70 -23.71 2.10
N ASN A 246 8.79 -24.92 1.56
CA ASN A 246 9.78 -25.33 0.57
C ASN A 246 11.24 -24.93 0.97
N GLY A 247 11.59 -25.11 2.25
CA GLY A 247 12.91 -24.80 2.80
C GLY A 247 13.04 -23.37 3.31
N ASN A 248 13.47 -22.43 2.48
CA ASN A 248 13.76 -21.05 2.89
C ASN A 248 12.73 -20.02 2.40
N LYS A 249 11.68 -20.44 1.71
CA LYS A 249 10.64 -19.51 1.24
C LYS A 249 9.70 -19.10 2.36
N GLN A 250 9.26 -17.83 2.32
CA GLN A 250 8.34 -17.28 3.30
C GLN A 250 7.37 -16.29 2.67
N THR A 251 6.18 -16.21 3.27
CA THR A 251 5.16 -15.20 2.94
C THR A 251 4.32 -14.90 4.18
N HIS A 252 3.40 -13.96 4.09
CA HIS A 252 2.61 -13.56 5.26
C HIS A 252 1.19 -13.11 4.89
N ALA A 253 0.35 -12.96 5.93
CA ALA A 253 -0.90 -12.20 5.90
C ALA A 253 -0.97 -11.32 7.14
N ASP A 254 -1.39 -10.07 6.97
CA ASP A 254 -1.62 -9.14 8.07
C ASP A 254 -3.12 -8.93 8.26
N CYS A 255 -3.58 -9.04 9.50
CA CYS A 255 -4.97 -8.90 9.91
C CYS A 255 -5.07 -7.87 11.04
N LEU A 256 -6.26 -7.30 11.22
CA LEU A 256 -6.58 -6.42 12.34
C LEU A 256 -7.72 -7.05 13.16
N VAL A 257 -7.57 -7.06 14.48
CA VAL A 257 -8.64 -7.44 15.41
C VAL A 257 -9.14 -6.20 16.11
N ILE A 258 -10.42 -5.93 15.99
CA ILE A 258 -11.12 -4.86 16.69
C ILE A 258 -11.99 -5.43 17.82
N SER A 259 -12.26 -4.63 18.86
CA SER A 259 -13.08 -5.10 19.98
C SER A 259 -14.54 -5.32 19.59
N ASN A 260 -15.15 -4.35 18.94
CA ASN A 260 -16.53 -4.38 18.44
C ASN A 260 -16.75 -3.23 17.45
N THR A 261 -17.39 -3.50 16.33
CA THR A 261 -17.65 -2.50 15.28
C THR A 261 -18.55 -1.36 15.75
N ALA A 262 -19.62 -1.67 16.51
CA ALA A 262 -20.55 -0.65 17.00
C ALA A 262 -19.87 0.31 17.98
N ASP A 263 -19.02 -0.21 18.86
CA ASP A 263 -18.21 0.59 19.78
C ASP A 263 -17.20 1.49 19.04
N LEU A 264 -16.57 0.96 18.00
CA LEU A 264 -15.63 1.72 17.19
C LEU A 264 -16.34 2.89 16.49
N ILE A 265 -17.51 2.64 15.90
CA ILE A 265 -18.33 3.68 15.26
C ILE A 265 -18.74 4.73 16.29
N ARG A 266 -19.25 4.33 17.45
CA ARG A 266 -19.65 5.24 18.53
C ARG A 266 -18.49 6.14 18.96
N LYS A 267 -17.32 5.56 19.27
CA LYS A 267 -16.11 6.31 19.62
C LYS A 267 -15.68 7.27 18.53
N ARG A 268 -15.75 6.85 17.27
CA ARG A 268 -15.38 7.71 16.14
C ARG A 268 -16.35 8.87 15.96
N VAL A 269 -17.64 8.63 16.11
CA VAL A 269 -18.69 9.66 16.07
C VAL A 269 -18.50 10.70 17.17
N ASP A 270 -18.28 10.23 18.42
CA ASP A 270 -18.01 11.11 19.55
C ASP A 270 -16.75 11.93 19.35
N PHE A 271 -15.69 11.32 18.84
CA PHE A 271 -14.44 12.01 18.54
C PHE A 271 -14.62 13.10 17.49
N ILE A 272 -15.32 12.81 16.37
CA ILE A 272 -15.59 13.80 15.34
C ILE A 272 -16.38 14.97 15.92
N ARG A 273 -17.45 14.69 16.66
CA ARG A 273 -18.31 15.70 17.26
C ARG A 273 -17.58 16.60 18.27
N THR A 274 -16.76 16.01 19.13
CA THR A 274 -16.15 16.70 20.29
C THR A 274 -14.76 17.24 20.02
N ARG A 275 -14.00 16.63 19.12
CA ARG A 275 -12.58 16.97 18.89
C ARG A 275 -12.32 17.54 17.50
N GLN A 276 -13.13 17.20 16.50
CA GLN A 276 -12.90 17.63 15.11
C GLN A 276 -13.85 18.73 14.64
N GLN A 277 -14.94 19.01 15.36
CA GLN A 277 -15.82 20.11 14.97
C GLN A 277 -15.20 21.46 15.37
N MET A 278 -14.95 22.32 14.39
CA MET A 278 -14.53 23.70 14.62
C MET A 278 -15.63 24.45 15.40
N ASN A 279 -15.23 25.07 16.49
CA ASN A 279 -16.10 25.81 17.36
C ASN A 279 -15.53 27.21 17.65
N ASN A 280 -15.46 28.02 16.60
CA ASN A 280 -14.98 29.41 16.69
C ASN A 280 -15.81 30.28 15.73
N PRO A 281 -16.80 31.03 16.22
CA PRO A 281 -17.67 31.88 15.39
C PRO A 281 -16.92 32.94 14.58
N SER A 282 -15.70 33.28 14.95
CA SER A 282 -14.86 34.24 14.22
C SER A 282 -14.07 33.61 13.07
N ASP A 283 -14.05 32.28 12.97
CA ASP A 283 -13.39 31.56 11.89
C ASP A 283 -14.36 31.22 10.76
N LEU A 284 -13.92 31.34 9.51
CA LEU A 284 -14.72 30.98 8.34
C LEU A 284 -15.14 29.52 8.33
N ARG A 285 -14.42 28.66 9.05
CA ARG A 285 -14.61 27.21 9.17
C ARG A 285 -15.52 26.82 10.35
N ASP A 286 -16.10 27.80 11.07
CA ASP A 286 -16.99 27.49 12.19
C ASP A 286 -18.09 26.51 11.80
N GLY A 287 -18.22 25.42 12.56
CA GLY A 287 -19.14 24.31 12.29
C GLY A 287 -18.56 23.19 11.44
N ALA A 288 -17.43 23.38 10.75
CA ALA A 288 -16.79 22.35 9.93
C ALA A 288 -16.27 21.16 10.76
N TYR A 289 -16.28 19.97 10.18
CA TYR A 289 -15.50 18.85 10.69
C TYR A 289 -14.12 18.88 10.02
N MET A 290 -13.09 19.07 10.84
CA MET A 290 -11.72 19.30 10.42
C MET A 290 -10.89 18.01 10.43
N VAL A 291 -9.82 17.97 9.64
CA VAL A 291 -8.77 16.95 9.79
C VAL A 291 -8.11 17.10 11.15
N TYR A 292 -7.68 16.00 11.73
CA TYR A 292 -7.08 15.93 13.07
C TYR A 292 -5.69 15.32 13.01
N ASP A 293 -4.74 15.97 13.66
CA ASP A 293 -3.40 15.47 13.86
C ASP A 293 -3.34 14.69 15.18
N ASN A 294 -3.15 13.38 15.09
CA ASN A 294 -3.05 12.51 16.27
C ASN A 294 -1.73 12.67 17.03
N GLU A 295 -0.66 13.13 16.38
CA GLU A 295 0.62 13.36 17.03
C GLU A 295 0.59 14.69 17.81
N GLY A 296 0.04 15.73 17.19
CA GLY A 296 -0.12 17.04 17.81
C GLY A 296 -1.37 17.17 18.70
N ASP A 297 -2.24 16.15 18.77
CA ASP A 297 -3.53 16.12 19.49
C ASP A 297 -4.39 17.37 19.23
N SER A 298 -4.48 17.81 17.96
CA SER A 298 -5.18 19.03 17.56
C SER A 298 -5.80 18.94 16.17
N ILE A 299 -6.78 19.81 15.89
CA ILE A 299 -7.30 19.96 14.52
C ILE A 299 -6.25 20.69 13.66
N TYR A 300 -6.20 20.37 12.36
CA TYR A 300 -5.35 21.07 11.42
C TYR A 300 -5.83 22.49 11.19
N LEU A 301 -4.93 23.44 11.49
CA LEU A 301 -5.05 24.85 11.18
C LEU A 301 -3.83 25.26 10.33
N ASN A 302 -3.89 26.42 9.69
CA ASN A 302 -2.83 26.87 8.79
C ASN A 302 -1.43 26.97 9.44
N ASP A 303 -1.39 27.10 10.76
CA ASP A 303 -0.20 27.21 11.60
C ASP A 303 0.14 25.91 12.35
N THR A 304 -0.66 24.86 12.19
CA THR A 304 -0.38 23.56 12.81
C THR A 304 0.85 22.93 12.15
N PRO A 305 1.87 22.49 12.91
CA PRO A 305 2.96 21.69 12.37
C PRO A 305 2.39 20.47 11.60
N ASN A 306 3.02 20.08 10.52
CA ASN A 306 2.56 19.00 9.62
C ASN A 306 1.26 19.29 8.85
N CYS A 307 0.59 20.41 9.07
CA CYS A 307 -0.54 20.81 8.25
C CYS A 307 -0.10 21.11 6.81
N ASN A 308 -0.86 20.61 5.85
CA ASN A 308 -0.76 21.07 4.48
C ASN A 308 -1.87 22.09 4.22
N PRO A 309 -1.57 23.40 4.23
CA PRO A 309 -2.59 24.44 4.13
C PRO A 309 -3.35 24.43 2.79
N VAL A 310 -2.86 23.71 1.79
CA VAL A 310 -3.55 23.52 0.50
C VAL A 310 -4.40 22.25 0.44
N ASP A 311 -4.43 21.45 1.50
CA ASP A 311 -5.15 20.17 1.53
C ASP A 311 -6.65 20.32 1.86
N ARG A 312 -7.10 21.52 2.15
CA ARG A 312 -8.54 21.83 2.36
C ARG A 312 -9.18 20.99 3.46
N ASP A 313 -8.62 21.10 4.65
CA ASP A 313 -8.93 20.23 5.79
C ASP A 313 -10.39 20.33 6.28
N GLU A 314 -11.11 21.39 5.90
CA GLU A 314 -12.53 21.62 6.17
C GLU A 314 -13.44 21.36 4.95
N GLY A 315 -12.86 21.04 3.82
CA GLY A 315 -13.51 21.14 2.51
C GLY A 315 -14.49 20.03 2.17
N ALA A 316 -15.02 20.10 0.94
CA ALA A 316 -16.01 19.17 0.42
C ALA A 316 -15.53 17.70 0.35
N GLU A 317 -14.23 17.47 0.37
CA GLU A 317 -13.64 16.13 0.39
C GLU A 317 -13.70 15.48 1.79
N ARG A 318 -14.11 16.20 2.84
CA ARG A 318 -14.23 15.72 4.23
C ARG A 318 -15.67 15.40 4.66
N LEU A 319 -16.64 15.50 3.75
CA LEU A 319 -18.05 15.29 4.01
C LEU A 319 -18.42 13.90 4.54
N GLY A 320 -17.58 12.90 4.32
CA GLY A 320 -17.75 11.55 4.89
C GLY A 320 -17.90 11.51 6.42
N MET A 321 -17.30 12.47 7.14
CA MET A 321 -17.52 12.62 8.58
C MET A 321 -18.98 12.96 8.89
N GLY A 322 -19.55 13.96 8.19
CA GLY A 322 -20.94 14.33 8.33
C GLY A 322 -21.90 13.19 7.96
N VAL A 323 -21.62 12.46 6.90
CA VAL A 323 -22.39 11.27 6.49
C VAL A 323 -22.39 10.21 7.58
N LEU A 324 -21.25 9.91 8.19
CA LEU A 324 -21.16 8.97 9.31
C LEU A 324 -22.02 9.40 10.50
N LEU A 325 -21.93 10.68 10.90
CA LEU A 325 -22.71 11.22 11.99
C LEU A 325 -24.20 11.21 11.67
N ALA A 326 -24.60 11.53 10.44
CA ALA A 326 -26.00 11.50 10.02
C ALA A 326 -26.59 10.07 10.10
N LYS A 327 -25.87 9.07 9.59
CA LYS A 327 -26.26 7.65 9.70
C LYS A 327 -26.39 7.22 11.17
N GLN A 328 -25.45 7.62 12.01
CA GLN A 328 -25.51 7.31 13.44
C GLN A 328 -26.69 8.01 14.12
N TYR A 329 -26.97 9.27 13.76
CA TYR A 329 -28.15 9.98 14.28
C TYR A 329 -29.47 9.29 13.89
N LEU A 330 -29.56 8.77 12.67
CA LEU A 330 -30.77 8.02 12.25
C LEU A 330 -31.03 6.79 13.13
N LEU A 331 -29.96 6.17 13.67
CA LEU A 331 -30.06 5.00 14.55
C LEU A 331 -30.34 5.39 16.01
N THR A 332 -29.68 6.43 16.53
CA THR A 332 -29.69 6.74 17.97
C THR A 332 -30.67 7.82 18.36
N LYS A 333 -31.02 8.74 17.43
CA LYS A 333 -31.83 9.96 17.68
C LYS A 333 -31.21 10.87 18.75
N ASP A 334 -29.91 10.82 18.96
CA ASP A 334 -29.17 11.62 19.92
C ASP A 334 -29.30 13.13 19.61
N PRO A 335 -29.83 13.95 20.54
CA PRO A 335 -30.05 15.38 20.31
C PRO A 335 -28.74 16.18 20.17
N GLU A 336 -27.66 15.81 20.84
CA GLU A 336 -26.37 16.49 20.71
C GLU A 336 -25.76 16.22 19.34
N LEU A 337 -25.89 15.00 18.84
CA LEU A 337 -25.46 14.64 17.50
C LEU A 337 -26.25 15.40 16.43
N LYS A 338 -27.57 15.55 16.62
CA LYS A 338 -28.41 16.37 15.76
C LYS A 338 -27.92 17.83 15.71
N GLN A 339 -27.63 18.41 16.88
CA GLN A 339 -27.14 19.80 16.93
C GLN A 339 -25.80 19.98 16.21
N SER A 340 -24.88 19.07 16.41
CA SER A 340 -23.59 19.06 15.71
C SER A 340 -23.76 18.98 14.18
N LEU A 341 -24.63 18.09 13.71
CA LEU A 341 -24.96 17.92 12.30
C LEU A 341 -25.60 19.17 11.68
N LEU A 342 -26.53 19.80 12.38
CA LEU A 342 -27.18 21.02 11.87
C LEU A 342 -26.16 22.16 11.72
N ARG A 343 -25.20 22.29 12.65
CA ARG A 343 -24.11 23.25 12.51
C ARG A 343 -23.24 22.92 11.29
N TYR A 344 -22.91 21.65 11.11
CA TYR A 344 -22.11 21.21 9.97
C TYR A 344 -22.81 21.42 8.64
N ALA A 345 -24.08 21.04 8.53
CA ALA A 345 -24.88 21.28 7.32
C ALA A 345 -24.99 22.77 6.97
N ASN A 346 -25.16 23.62 8.01
CA ASN A 346 -25.16 25.08 7.82
C ASN A 346 -23.82 25.59 7.31
N PHE A 347 -22.70 25.05 7.84
CA PHE A 347 -21.35 25.34 7.32
C PHE A 347 -21.25 24.94 5.83
N VAL A 348 -21.58 23.71 5.48
CA VAL A 348 -21.52 23.21 4.10
C VAL A 348 -22.37 24.10 3.18
N ARG A 349 -23.62 24.39 3.56
CA ARG A 349 -24.53 25.19 2.75
C ARG A 349 -24.06 26.63 2.55
N ARG A 350 -23.52 27.28 3.57
CA ARG A 350 -23.19 28.71 3.54
C ARG A 350 -21.74 29.01 3.15
N LYS A 351 -20.83 28.07 3.35
CA LYS A 351 -19.38 28.30 3.13
C LYS A 351 -18.84 27.55 1.92
N LEU A 352 -19.40 26.36 1.63
CA LEU A 352 -18.94 25.52 0.53
C LEU A 352 -19.85 25.57 -0.70
N GLN A 353 -21.02 26.25 -0.63
CA GLN A 353 -21.94 26.35 -1.77
C GLN A 353 -22.35 27.80 -2.05
N THR A 354 -22.59 28.07 -3.33
CA THR A 354 -23.29 29.28 -3.76
C THR A 354 -24.80 29.16 -3.56
N ASP A 355 -25.55 30.24 -3.79
CA ASP A 355 -27.01 30.20 -3.76
C ASP A 355 -27.60 29.22 -4.79
N ASN A 356 -26.95 29.03 -5.92
CA ASN A 356 -27.31 28.08 -6.97
C ASN A 356 -26.68 26.70 -6.78
N TYR A 357 -26.20 26.36 -5.56
CA TYR A 357 -25.62 25.07 -5.18
C TYR A 357 -24.34 24.68 -5.93
N VAL A 358 -23.67 25.64 -6.58
CA VAL A 358 -22.31 25.37 -7.09
C VAL A 358 -21.40 25.11 -5.90
N THR A 359 -20.73 23.98 -5.90
CA THR A 359 -19.94 23.50 -4.75
C THR A 359 -18.47 23.82 -4.93
N TYR A 360 -17.88 24.43 -3.91
CA TYR A 360 -16.45 24.70 -3.79
C TYR A 360 -15.73 23.56 -3.07
N SER A 361 -14.43 23.41 -3.33
CA SER A 361 -13.59 22.44 -2.61
C SER A 361 -13.29 22.84 -1.17
N SER A 362 -13.29 24.17 -0.87
CA SER A 362 -12.91 24.74 0.43
C SER A 362 -13.52 26.13 0.63
N VAL A 363 -13.37 26.68 1.84
CA VAL A 363 -13.88 28.01 2.23
C VAL A 363 -13.24 29.17 1.47
N ASP A 364 -12.05 28.98 0.88
CA ASP A 364 -11.38 29.98 0.03
C ASP A 364 -12.07 30.16 -1.34
N GLN A 365 -13.08 29.34 -1.61
CA GLN A 365 -13.91 29.38 -2.81
C GLN A 365 -13.14 29.26 -4.13
N LYS A 366 -11.90 28.77 -4.09
CA LYS A 366 -11.15 28.30 -5.26
C LYS A 366 -11.62 26.90 -5.65
N ASN A 367 -11.29 26.44 -6.83
CA ASN A 367 -11.58 25.08 -7.28
C ASN A 367 -13.04 24.65 -7.12
N ARG A 368 -13.94 25.31 -7.81
CA ARG A 368 -15.34 24.91 -7.96
C ARG A 368 -15.52 23.94 -9.13
N ASN A 369 -16.71 23.34 -9.21
CA ASN A 369 -17.13 22.45 -10.30
C ASN A 369 -16.34 21.13 -10.41
N ARG A 370 -15.80 20.62 -9.30
CA ARG A 370 -15.30 19.25 -9.24
C ARG A 370 -16.47 18.29 -9.05
N GLY A 371 -16.72 17.40 -10.01
CA GLY A 371 -17.89 16.51 -10.02
C GLY A 371 -18.08 15.69 -8.75
N TYR A 372 -17.00 15.17 -8.18
CA TYR A 372 -17.04 14.38 -6.95
C TYR A 372 -17.45 15.19 -5.69
N ASN A 373 -17.22 16.49 -5.65
CA ASN A 373 -17.69 17.31 -4.54
C ASN A 373 -19.21 17.36 -4.45
N TYR A 374 -19.90 17.38 -5.58
CA TYR A 374 -21.38 17.37 -5.63
C TYR A 374 -21.94 16.06 -5.11
N MET A 375 -21.33 14.94 -5.45
CA MET A 375 -21.74 13.62 -4.97
C MET A 375 -21.66 13.54 -3.44
N TRP A 376 -20.58 13.99 -2.84
CA TRP A 376 -20.42 13.99 -1.38
C TRP A 376 -21.44 14.87 -0.65
N VAL A 377 -21.72 16.07 -1.18
CA VAL A 377 -22.73 16.96 -0.61
C VAL A 377 -24.12 16.37 -0.75
N ALA A 378 -24.45 15.79 -1.92
CA ALA A 378 -25.73 15.13 -2.13
C ALA A 378 -25.96 13.96 -1.15
N GLU A 379 -24.92 13.14 -0.90
CA GLU A 379 -25.00 12.05 0.08
C GLU A 379 -25.26 12.59 1.50
N LEU A 380 -24.54 13.63 1.92
CA LEU A 380 -24.77 14.26 3.23
C LEU A 380 -26.23 14.70 3.38
N TYR A 381 -26.75 15.47 2.42
CA TYR A 381 -28.12 15.99 2.49
C TYR A 381 -29.18 14.89 2.43
N PHE A 382 -28.90 13.83 1.69
CA PHE A 382 -29.79 12.66 1.65
C PHE A 382 -29.89 11.93 3.00
N GLN A 383 -28.80 11.90 3.77
CA GLN A 383 -28.77 11.24 5.08
C GLN A 383 -29.33 12.10 6.22
N MET A 384 -29.44 13.41 6.02
CA MET A 384 -29.96 14.35 7.03
C MET A 384 -31.48 14.46 7.02
#